data_ee2a119221c7dc85e957bf1577b4def4
#
_entry.id   ee2a119221c7dc85e957bf1577b4def4
#
_cell.length_a   1.000
_cell.length_b   1.000
_cell.length_c   1.000
_cell.angle_alpha   90.00
_cell.angle_beta   90.00
_cell.angle_gamma   90.00
#
_symmetry.space_group_name_H-M   'P 1'
#
loop_
_entity.id
_entity.type
_entity.pdbx_description
1 polymer ?
#
loop_
_entity_poly.entity_id
_entity_poly.type
_entity_poly.pdbx_seq_one_letter_code
_entity_poly.pdbx_strand_id
1 'polypeptide(L)'
;MLTTEALKEFGANVREGLERCMNDEDFYLEMVNMTLEGGCFERLSDAIAAGDQRAAFEAAHALKGVLANVALTPLYALASEITELLRAGRDADYPALLARLLELRGALLALRDSE
;
A
#
# COMPACT_ATOMS: atom_id res chain seq x y z
N MET A 1 10.97 8.52 -12.45
CA MET A 1 11.71 8.01 -11.27
C MET A 1 11.07 8.55 -9.99
N LEU A 2 10.89 7.69 -8.99
CA LEU A 2 10.39 8.17 -7.70
C LEU A 2 11.47 8.98 -6.98
N THR A 3 11.03 10.08 -6.37
CA THR A 3 11.88 10.92 -5.53
C THR A 3 11.19 11.13 -4.19
N THR A 4 11.96 11.52 -3.19
CA THR A 4 11.38 11.82 -1.88
C THR A 4 10.41 13.01 -1.96
N GLU A 5 10.67 13.99 -2.82
CA GLU A 5 9.76 15.10 -3.04
C GLU A 5 8.42 14.65 -3.61
N ALA A 6 8.45 13.77 -4.61
CA ALA A 6 7.22 13.26 -5.21
C ALA A 6 6.40 12.45 -4.21
N LEU A 7 7.07 11.63 -3.39
CA LEU A 7 6.42 10.86 -2.35
C LEU A 7 5.79 11.78 -1.29
N LYS A 8 6.49 12.83 -0.92
CA LYS A 8 5.98 13.81 0.04
C LYS A 8 4.73 14.50 -0.49
N GLU A 9 4.75 14.93 -1.76
CA GLU A 9 3.60 15.55 -2.42
C GLU A 9 2.41 14.57 -2.49
N PHE A 10 2.69 13.30 -2.70
CA PHE A 10 1.67 12.26 -2.72
C PHE A 10 1.00 12.09 -1.34
N GLY A 11 1.68 12.42 -0.27
CA GLY A 11 1.16 12.33 1.10
C GLY A 11 1.86 11.29 1.96
N ALA A 12 2.96 10.70 1.47
CA ALA A 12 3.74 9.76 2.27
C ALA A 12 4.46 10.51 3.41
N ASN A 13 4.65 9.82 4.53
CA ASN A 13 5.44 10.34 5.63
C ASN A 13 6.92 10.00 5.39
N VAL A 14 7.55 10.76 4.49
CA VAL A 14 8.92 10.50 4.04
C VAL A 14 9.91 10.52 5.22
N ARG A 15 9.71 11.42 6.16
CA ARG A 15 10.59 11.51 7.33
C ARG A 15 10.60 10.19 8.11
N GLU A 16 9.42 9.65 8.40
CA GLU A 16 9.31 8.38 9.10
C GLU A 16 9.88 7.23 8.28
N GLY A 17 9.59 7.20 6.98
CA GLY A 17 10.12 6.18 6.09
C GLY A 17 11.64 6.19 6.06
N LEU A 18 12.23 7.38 5.97
CA LEU A 18 13.69 7.51 5.99
C LEU A 18 14.27 7.05 7.32
N GLU A 19 13.65 7.41 8.44
CA GLU A 19 14.12 6.97 9.76
C GLU A 19 14.15 5.44 9.87
N ARG A 20 13.13 4.77 9.33
CA ARG A 20 13.06 3.31 9.31
C ARG A 20 14.12 2.68 8.39
N CYS A 21 14.64 3.45 7.43
CA CYS A 21 15.66 3.02 6.49
C CYS A 21 17.03 3.64 6.79
N MET A 22 17.29 3.93 8.06
CA MET A 22 18.57 4.49 8.54
C MET A 22 18.95 5.81 7.86
N ASN A 23 17.94 6.58 7.46
CA ASN A 23 18.10 7.84 6.73
C ASN A 23 18.86 7.69 5.40
N ASP A 24 18.86 6.48 4.84
CA ASP A 24 19.44 6.20 3.53
C ASP A 24 18.35 6.38 2.47
N GLU A 25 18.41 7.47 1.73
CA GLU A 25 17.41 7.81 0.73
C GLU A 25 17.28 6.74 -0.36
N ASP A 26 18.42 6.26 -0.88
CA ASP A 26 18.41 5.25 -1.94
C ASP A 26 17.78 3.94 -1.44
N PHE A 27 18.11 3.54 -0.23
CA PHE A 27 17.53 2.35 0.36
C PHE A 27 16.01 2.51 0.58
N TYR A 28 15.58 3.68 1.07
CA TYR A 28 14.16 3.95 1.24
C TYR A 28 13.41 3.84 -0.09
N LEU A 29 13.92 4.49 -1.14
CA LEU A 29 13.28 4.45 -2.46
C LEU A 29 13.25 3.03 -3.03
N GLU A 30 14.30 2.24 -2.80
CA GLU A 30 14.33 0.84 -3.21
C GLU A 30 13.24 0.04 -2.48
N MET A 31 13.08 0.25 -1.18
CA MET A 31 12.04 -0.43 -0.40
C MET A 31 10.63 -0.02 -0.84
N VAL A 32 10.43 1.26 -1.19
CA VAL A 32 9.16 1.72 -1.76
C VAL A 32 8.86 0.98 -3.06
N ASN A 33 9.85 0.90 -3.96
CA ASN A 33 9.68 0.19 -5.24
C ASN A 33 9.33 -1.29 -5.02
N MET A 34 10.03 -1.96 -4.11
CA MET A 34 9.77 -3.35 -3.78
C MET A 34 8.35 -3.54 -3.24
N THR A 35 7.89 -2.63 -2.41
CA THR A 35 6.53 -2.68 -1.86
C THR A 35 5.49 -2.51 -2.96
N LEU A 36 5.69 -1.54 -3.86
CA LEU A 36 4.75 -1.30 -4.96
C LEU A 36 4.67 -2.48 -5.93
N GLU A 37 5.76 -3.19 -6.14
CA GLU A 37 5.83 -4.34 -7.05
C GLU A 37 5.50 -5.66 -6.38
N GLY A 38 5.38 -5.68 -5.05
CA GLY A 38 5.16 -6.91 -4.30
C GLY A 38 3.80 -7.53 -4.53
N GLY A 39 3.72 -8.84 -4.32
CA GLY A 39 2.53 -9.64 -4.59
C GLY A 39 1.38 -9.46 -3.61
N CYS A 40 1.54 -8.66 -2.57
CA CYS A 40 0.48 -8.46 -1.57
C CYS A 40 -0.78 -7.84 -2.16
N PHE A 41 -0.62 -6.92 -3.12
CA PHE A 41 -1.77 -6.30 -3.79
C PHE A 41 -2.57 -7.33 -4.58
N GLU A 42 -1.90 -8.19 -5.32
CA GLU A 42 -2.53 -9.23 -6.12
C GLU A 42 -3.22 -10.27 -5.24
N ARG A 43 -2.60 -10.65 -4.12
CA ARG A 43 -3.23 -11.58 -3.17
C ARG A 43 -4.53 -11.02 -2.62
N LEU A 44 -4.53 -9.74 -2.27
CA LEU A 44 -5.74 -9.08 -1.77
C LEU A 44 -6.81 -9.05 -2.86
N SER A 45 -6.41 -8.69 -4.08
CA SER A 45 -7.33 -8.63 -5.22
C SER A 45 -7.95 -10.00 -5.49
N ASP A 46 -7.14 -11.05 -5.53
CA ASP A 46 -7.61 -12.41 -5.78
C ASP A 46 -8.56 -12.89 -4.68
N ALA A 47 -8.24 -12.61 -3.42
CA ALA A 47 -9.07 -13.02 -2.30
C ALA A 47 -10.43 -12.32 -2.30
N ILE A 48 -10.45 -11.02 -2.63
CA ILE A 48 -11.71 -10.27 -2.72
C ILE A 48 -12.55 -10.80 -3.89
N ALA A 49 -11.92 -11.07 -5.04
CA ALA A 49 -12.61 -11.62 -6.20
C ALA A 49 -13.21 -13.00 -5.91
N ALA A 50 -12.52 -13.80 -5.09
CA ALA A 50 -12.99 -15.14 -4.71
C ALA A 50 -14.04 -15.11 -3.61
N GLY A 51 -14.27 -13.96 -2.97
CA GLY A 51 -15.20 -13.87 -1.84
C GLY A 51 -14.68 -14.55 -0.59
N ASP A 52 -13.38 -14.81 -0.51
CA ASP A 52 -12.75 -15.48 0.63
C ASP A 52 -12.35 -14.45 1.69
N GLN A 53 -13.22 -14.26 2.67
CA GLN A 53 -13.01 -13.24 3.70
C GLN A 53 -11.75 -13.45 4.53
N ARG A 54 -11.43 -14.70 4.86
CA ARG A 54 -10.25 -14.99 5.66
C ARG A 54 -8.98 -14.68 4.89
N ALA A 55 -8.89 -15.14 3.64
CA ALA A 55 -7.74 -14.86 2.80
C ALA A 55 -7.60 -13.35 2.54
N ALA A 56 -8.73 -12.66 2.34
CA ALA A 56 -8.72 -11.21 2.14
C ALA A 56 -8.21 -10.49 3.38
N PHE A 57 -8.65 -10.92 4.58
CA PHE A 57 -8.16 -10.33 5.83
C PHE A 57 -6.65 -10.52 5.97
N GLU A 58 -6.16 -11.74 5.76
CA GLU A 58 -4.73 -12.03 5.87
C GLU A 58 -3.91 -11.21 4.89
N ALA A 59 -4.38 -11.09 3.65
CA ALA A 59 -3.68 -10.31 2.62
C ALA A 59 -3.70 -8.81 2.95
N ALA A 60 -4.84 -8.28 3.39
CA ALA A 60 -4.96 -6.86 3.76
C ALA A 60 -4.07 -6.53 4.97
N HIS A 61 -4.06 -7.41 5.96
CA HIS A 61 -3.23 -7.23 7.15
C HIS A 61 -1.74 -7.21 6.80
N ALA A 62 -1.30 -8.14 5.95
CA ALA A 62 0.09 -8.18 5.49
C ALA A 62 0.45 -6.92 4.69
N LEU A 63 -0.43 -6.51 3.80
CA LEU A 63 -0.22 -5.31 2.99
C LEU A 63 -0.14 -4.05 3.86
N LYS A 64 -1.02 -3.93 4.84
CA LYS A 64 -1.00 -2.84 5.80
C LYS A 64 0.37 -2.73 6.48
N GLY A 65 0.93 -3.87 6.88
CA GLY A 65 2.24 -3.92 7.54
C GLY A 65 3.37 -3.41 6.65
N VAL A 66 3.44 -3.86 5.39
CA VAL A 66 4.50 -3.42 4.48
C VAL A 66 4.34 -1.95 4.08
N LEU A 67 3.10 -1.47 3.96
CA LEU A 67 2.85 -0.06 3.67
C LEU A 67 3.26 0.84 4.83
N ALA A 68 3.06 0.38 6.06
CA ALA A 68 3.51 1.10 7.26
C ALA A 68 5.03 1.23 7.29
N ASN A 69 5.75 0.17 6.91
CA ASN A 69 7.21 0.16 6.93
C ASN A 69 7.83 1.21 6.02
N VAL A 70 7.18 1.53 4.91
CA VAL A 70 7.67 2.55 3.98
C VAL A 70 6.89 3.85 4.08
N ALA A 71 6.01 3.94 5.08
CA ALA A 71 5.24 5.15 5.41
C ALA A 71 4.45 5.73 4.23
N LEU A 72 3.88 4.85 3.38
CA LEU A 72 2.98 5.26 2.29
C LEU A 72 1.59 5.51 2.86
N THR A 73 1.44 6.61 3.56
CA THR A 73 0.28 6.92 4.40
C THR A 73 -1.08 6.81 3.70
N PRO A 74 -1.28 7.33 2.48
CA PRO A 74 -2.57 7.20 1.83
C PRO A 74 -2.97 5.76 1.51
N LEU A 75 -2.02 4.94 1.06
CA LEU A 75 -2.26 3.52 0.82
C LEU A 75 -2.47 2.78 2.13
N TYR A 76 -1.67 3.11 3.13
CA TYR A 76 -1.80 2.51 4.46
C TYR A 76 -3.20 2.74 5.03
N ALA A 77 -3.74 3.94 4.91
CA ALA A 77 -5.07 4.26 5.42
C ALA A 77 -6.15 3.39 4.80
N LEU A 78 -6.09 3.17 3.48
CA LEU A 78 -7.05 2.31 2.79
C LEU A 78 -6.87 0.84 3.15
N ALA A 79 -5.63 0.35 3.20
CA ALA A 79 -5.36 -1.03 3.61
C ALA A 79 -5.81 -1.27 5.05
N SER A 80 -5.62 -0.29 5.92
CA SER A 80 -6.09 -0.35 7.32
C SER A 80 -7.60 -0.41 7.39
N GLU A 81 -8.30 0.42 6.62
CA GLU A 81 -9.76 0.42 6.56
C GLU A 81 -10.29 -0.94 6.12
N ILE A 82 -9.75 -1.49 5.03
CA ILE A 82 -10.14 -2.81 4.53
C ILE A 82 -9.89 -3.87 5.59
N THR A 83 -8.73 -3.84 6.23
CA THR A 83 -8.36 -4.81 7.27
C THR A 83 -9.36 -4.79 8.43
N GLU A 84 -9.71 -3.60 8.92
CA GLU A 84 -10.61 -3.49 10.07
C GLU A 84 -12.04 -3.88 9.72
N LEU A 85 -12.51 -3.57 8.52
CA LEU A 85 -13.84 -4.00 8.07
C LEU A 85 -13.91 -5.53 7.97
N LEU A 86 -12.87 -6.16 7.43
CA LEU A 86 -12.80 -7.62 7.32
C LEU A 86 -12.67 -8.26 8.70
N ARG A 87 -11.88 -7.66 9.60
CA ARG A 87 -11.73 -8.17 10.98
C ARG A 87 -13.07 -8.19 11.70
N ALA A 88 -13.87 -7.16 11.52
CA ALA A 88 -15.18 -7.04 12.15
C ALA A 88 -16.26 -7.87 11.45
N GLY A 89 -15.93 -8.50 10.31
CA GLY A 89 -16.90 -9.28 9.54
C GLY A 89 -18.00 -8.42 8.94
N ARG A 90 -17.74 -7.16 8.64
CA ARG A 90 -18.75 -6.24 8.16
C ARG A 90 -18.91 -6.34 6.65
N ASP A 91 -20.15 -6.15 6.21
CA ASP A 91 -20.44 -5.99 4.80
C ASP A 91 -19.96 -4.62 4.35
N ALA A 92 -19.26 -4.59 3.22
CA ALA A 92 -18.76 -3.36 2.63
C ALA A 92 -18.52 -3.60 1.14
N ASP A 93 -18.39 -2.52 0.38
CA ASP A 93 -18.06 -2.62 -1.03
C ASP A 93 -16.53 -2.79 -1.17
N TYR A 94 -16.05 -4.00 -0.89
CA TYR A 94 -14.62 -4.31 -0.97
C TYR A 94 -14.04 -4.09 -2.36
N PRO A 95 -14.72 -4.44 -3.45
CA PRO A 95 -14.19 -4.10 -4.78
C PRO A 95 -13.96 -2.60 -4.98
N ALA A 96 -14.84 -1.74 -4.48
CA ALA A 96 -14.66 -0.29 -4.60
C ALA A 96 -13.48 0.22 -3.76
N LEU A 97 -13.32 -0.30 -2.54
CA LEU A 97 -12.19 0.06 -1.68
C LEU A 97 -10.87 -0.40 -2.30
N LEU A 98 -10.86 -1.62 -2.83
CA LEU A 98 -9.70 -2.16 -3.53
C LEU A 98 -9.37 -1.32 -4.76
N ALA A 99 -10.35 -0.91 -5.53
CA ALA A 99 -10.13 -0.09 -6.72
C ALA A 99 -9.44 1.22 -6.36
N ARG A 100 -9.83 1.87 -5.26
CA ARG A 100 -9.18 3.09 -4.79
C ARG A 100 -7.73 2.84 -4.39
N LEU A 101 -7.47 1.72 -3.70
CA LEU A 101 -6.12 1.34 -3.29
C LEU A 101 -5.23 1.12 -4.51
N LEU A 102 -5.73 0.37 -5.50
CA LEU A 102 -4.99 0.10 -6.73
C LEU A 102 -4.79 1.36 -7.57
N GLU A 103 -5.73 2.29 -7.54
CA GLU A 103 -5.59 3.58 -8.22
C GLU A 103 -4.44 4.39 -7.63
N LEU A 104 -4.34 4.45 -6.30
CA LEU A 104 -3.23 5.14 -5.64
C LEU A 104 -1.90 4.46 -5.92
N ARG A 105 -1.87 3.13 -5.89
CA ARG A 105 -0.67 2.37 -6.29
C ARG A 105 -0.28 2.71 -7.73
N GLY A 106 -1.24 2.72 -8.63
CA GLY A 106 -1.01 3.04 -10.04
C GLY A 106 -0.45 4.43 -10.24
N ALA A 107 -0.92 5.41 -9.45
CA ALA A 107 -0.39 6.77 -9.50
C ALA A 107 1.09 6.82 -9.14
N LEU A 108 1.50 6.07 -8.11
CA LEU A 108 2.90 6.00 -7.71
C LEU A 108 3.75 5.27 -8.75
N LEU A 109 3.22 4.18 -9.33
CA LEU A 109 3.92 3.46 -10.40
C LEU A 109 4.11 4.35 -11.63
N ALA A 110 3.11 5.17 -11.96
CA ALA A 110 3.21 6.10 -13.07
C ALA A 110 4.29 7.16 -12.82
N LEU A 111 4.39 7.68 -11.59
CA LEU A 111 5.46 8.60 -11.21
C LEU A 111 6.83 7.94 -11.31
N ARG A 112 6.93 6.69 -10.87
CA ARG A 112 8.18 5.93 -10.96
C ARG A 112 8.63 5.77 -12.40
N ASP A 113 7.69 5.51 -13.31
CA ASP A 113 8.00 5.20 -14.70
C ASP A 113 8.13 6.46 -15.58
N SER A 114 7.79 7.64 -15.04
CA SER A 114 7.98 8.91 -15.76
C SER A 114 9.43 9.38 -15.58
N GLU A 115 9.90 10.11 -16.56
CA GLU A 115 11.27 10.65 -16.56
C GLU A 115 11.32 12.10 -16.09
#